data_529c60d253e4dd16c32d0ce5d7564526
#
_entry.id   529c60d253e4dd16c32d0ce5d7564526
#
_cell.length_a   1.000
_cell.length_b   1.000
_cell.length_c   1.000
_cell.angle_alpha   90.00
_cell.angle_beta   90.00
_cell.angle_gamma   90.00
#
_symmetry.space_group_name_H-M   'P 1'
#
loop_
_entity.id
_entity.type
_entity.pdbx_description
1 polymer ?
#
loop_
_entity_poly.entity_id
_entity_poly.type
_entity_poly.pdbx_seq_one_letter_code
_entity_poly.pdbx_strand_id
1 'polypeptide(L)'
;MNDNEKYLEKLKTHRRHLHQIPEIDRDLPETKAYLLSVLEQLDCELTFLCGSGICAWFDRGAADTFAFRSDMDGLPVTEASTCDYVSTHPGKMHACGHDGHMAMLLSFSEYIDTVKELDHNVLLIFQPAEETLGGAEEICKSGIFTKYNVSQVFGIHLWPFLPKGVISSRPGAFMPKSAEINVDINGKAAHGTAPYEGL
;
A
#
# COMPACT_ATOMS: atom_id res chain seq x y z
N MET A 1 -22.97 -11.64 16.61
CA MET A 1 -22.21 -10.79 15.67
C MET A 1 -22.41 -11.41 14.30
N ASN A 2 -22.91 -10.67 13.33
CA ASN A 2 -23.03 -11.16 11.97
C ASN A 2 -21.66 -11.17 11.29
N ASP A 3 -21.52 -11.83 10.14
CA ASP A 3 -20.21 -11.96 9.46
C ASP A 3 -19.60 -10.59 9.10
N ASN A 4 -20.42 -9.62 8.69
CA ASN A 4 -19.95 -8.28 8.37
C ASN A 4 -19.39 -7.54 9.60
N GLU A 5 -20.00 -7.69 10.77
CA GLU A 5 -19.48 -7.12 12.03
C GLU A 5 -18.15 -7.75 12.43
N LYS A 6 -18.00 -9.07 12.22
CA LYS A 6 -16.75 -9.78 12.48
C LYS A 6 -15.60 -9.25 11.59
N TYR A 7 -15.83 -9.11 10.29
CA TYR A 7 -14.83 -8.57 9.37
C TYR A 7 -14.50 -7.11 9.66
N LEU A 8 -15.48 -6.30 10.06
CA LEU A 8 -15.27 -4.91 10.43
C LEU A 8 -14.37 -4.79 11.68
N GLU A 9 -14.56 -5.63 12.69
CA GLU A 9 -13.72 -5.59 13.89
C GLU A 9 -12.28 -6.07 13.60
N LYS A 10 -12.11 -7.08 12.75
CA LYS A 10 -10.79 -7.51 12.27
C LYS A 10 -10.09 -6.39 11.49
N LEU A 11 -10.77 -5.75 10.55
CA LEU A 11 -10.27 -4.62 9.78
C LEU A 11 -9.78 -3.49 10.69
N LYS A 12 -10.56 -3.13 11.70
CA LYS A 12 -10.16 -2.12 12.70
C LYS A 12 -8.91 -2.54 13.49
N THR A 13 -8.82 -3.81 13.86
CA THR A 13 -7.67 -4.37 14.57
C THR A 13 -6.42 -4.28 13.70
N HIS A 14 -6.48 -4.76 12.46
CA HIS A 14 -5.39 -4.67 11.50
C HIS A 14 -4.96 -3.21 11.28
N ARG A 15 -5.90 -2.33 11.00
CA ARG A 15 -5.63 -0.91 10.76
C ARG A 15 -4.94 -0.24 11.93
N ARG A 16 -5.42 -0.46 13.17
CA ARG A 16 -4.83 0.16 14.37
C ARG A 16 -3.43 -0.37 14.66
N HIS A 17 -3.19 -1.66 14.45
CA HIS A 17 -1.85 -2.23 14.60
C HIS A 17 -0.88 -1.66 13.57
N LEU A 18 -1.24 -1.68 12.30
CA LEU A 18 -0.41 -1.15 11.20
C LEU A 18 -0.14 0.34 11.37
N HIS A 19 -1.10 1.11 11.86
CA HIS A 19 -0.93 2.54 12.12
C HIS A 19 0.17 2.84 13.16
N GLN A 20 0.40 1.93 14.09
CA GLN A 20 1.42 2.10 15.14
C GLN A 20 2.85 1.81 14.66
N ILE A 21 3.02 1.12 13.54
CA ILE A 21 4.32 0.66 13.02
C ILE A 21 4.64 1.20 11.62
N PRO A 22 4.50 2.52 11.33
CA PRO A 22 4.79 3.06 10.01
C PRO A 22 6.28 2.98 9.70
N GLU A 23 6.61 2.41 8.56
CA GLU A 23 7.95 2.32 8.01
C GLU A 23 7.98 3.00 6.65
N ILE A 24 9.15 3.37 6.14
CA ILE A 24 9.29 4.22 4.95
C ILE A 24 10.04 3.47 3.85
N ASP A 25 9.63 3.70 2.59
CA ASP A 25 10.29 3.20 1.39
C ASP A 25 10.11 1.68 1.20
N ARG A 26 11.20 0.91 0.98
CA ARG A 26 11.19 -0.49 0.56
C ARG A 26 11.42 -1.49 1.68
N ASP A 27 12.14 -1.07 2.70
CA ASP A 27 12.50 -1.92 3.84
C ASP A 27 11.54 -1.67 4.99
N LEU A 28 10.54 -2.52 5.09
CA LEU A 28 9.41 -2.44 6.02
C LEU A 28 9.30 -3.74 6.83
N PRO A 29 10.31 -4.09 7.64
CA PRO A 29 10.38 -5.40 8.29
C PRO A 29 9.24 -5.66 9.28
N GLU A 30 8.82 -4.68 10.07
CA GLU A 30 7.72 -4.85 11.04
C GLU A 30 6.37 -4.97 10.33
N THR A 31 6.11 -4.12 9.35
CA THR A 31 4.92 -4.19 8.49
C THR A 31 4.85 -5.53 7.79
N LYS A 32 5.96 -5.98 7.17
CA LYS A 32 6.04 -7.29 6.50
C LYS A 32 5.77 -8.44 7.46
N ALA A 33 6.39 -8.42 8.63
CA ALA A 33 6.21 -9.47 9.64
C ALA A 33 4.74 -9.57 10.09
N TYR A 34 4.08 -8.43 10.29
CA TYR A 34 2.67 -8.41 10.64
C TYR A 34 1.78 -8.97 9.53
N LEU A 35 1.97 -8.54 8.29
CA LEU A 35 1.23 -9.07 7.14
C LEU A 35 1.39 -10.58 7.01
N LEU A 36 2.61 -11.08 7.14
CA LEU A 36 2.91 -12.52 7.08
C LEU A 36 2.25 -13.29 8.22
N SER A 37 2.17 -12.74 9.43
CA SER A 37 1.50 -13.38 10.56
C SER A 37 0.03 -13.74 10.28
N VAL A 38 -0.61 -13.04 9.35
CA VAL A 38 -1.97 -13.33 8.87
C VAL A 38 -1.94 -14.20 7.63
N LEU A 39 -1.17 -13.81 6.60
CA LEU A 39 -1.20 -14.46 5.29
C LEU A 39 -0.70 -15.91 5.31
N GLU A 40 0.28 -16.23 6.16
CA GLU A 40 0.81 -17.59 6.32
C GLU A 40 -0.19 -18.59 6.94
N GLN A 41 -1.32 -18.09 7.48
CA GLN A 41 -2.40 -18.93 8.00
C GLN A 41 -3.44 -19.28 6.92
N LEU A 42 -3.32 -18.71 5.72
CA LEU A 42 -4.30 -18.82 4.64
C LEU A 42 -3.82 -19.79 3.55
N ASP A 43 -4.74 -20.36 2.81
CA ASP A 43 -4.47 -21.25 1.68
C ASP A 43 -4.11 -20.44 0.43
N CYS A 44 -2.89 -19.88 0.41
CA CYS A 44 -2.37 -19.07 -0.69
C CYS A 44 -0.88 -19.30 -0.94
N GLU A 45 -0.44 -19.08 -2.18
CA GLU A 45 0.98 -19.05 -2.55
C GLU A 45 1.55 -17.65 -2.30
N LEU A 46 2.63 -17.55 -1.52
CA LEU A 46 3.31 -16.30 -1.25
C LEU A 46 4.53 -16.13 -2.17
N THR A 47 4.65 -14.95 -2.77
CA THR A 47 5.83 -14.52 -3.54
C THR A 47 6.32 -13.18 -2.98
N PHE A 48 7.64 -13.03 -2.78
CA PHE A 48 8.26 -11.82 -2.23
C PHE A 48 9.02 -11.09 -3.33
N LEU A 49 8.89 -9.77 -3.38
CA LEU A 49 9.54 -8.92 -4.37
C LEU A 49 9.57 -7.46 -3.90
N CYS A 50 10.38 -6.64 -4.54
CA CYS A 50 10.50 -5.22 -4.19
C CYS A 50 10.79 -4.98 -2.69
N GLY A 51 11.84 -5.63 -2.13
CA GLY A 51 12.18 -5.50 -0.70
C GLY A 51 11.17 -6.19 0.21
N SER A 52 10.33 -5.42 0.88
CA SER A 52 9.29 -5.95 1.78
C SER A 52 7.98 -6.32 1.11
N GLY A 53 7.86 -6.17 -0.22
CA GLY A 53 6.62 -6.46 -0.94
C GLY A 53 6.20 -7.93 -0.89
N ILE A 54 4.89 -8.15 -0.81
CA ILE A 54 4.26 -9.47 -0.71
C ILE A 54 3.19 -9.59 -1.78
N CYS A 55 3.20 -10.70 -2.51
CA CYS A 55 2.10 -11.13 -3.34
C CYS A 55 1.53 -12.43 -2.77
N ALA A 56 0.22 -12.47 -2.51
CA ALA A 56 -0.51 -13.64 -2.06
C ALA A 56 -1.49 -14.09 -3.15
N TRP A 57 -1.25 -15.24 -3.74
CA TRP A 57 -2.10 -15.78 -4.81
C TRP A 57 -2.97 -16.92 -4.31
N PHE A 58 -4.28 -16.76 -4.53
CA PHE A 58 -5.31 -17.73 -4.21
C PHE A 58 -5.76 -18.41 -5.49
N ASP A 59 -5.35 -19.67 -5.66
CA ASP A 59 -5.81 -20.52 -6.76
C ASP A 59 -7.27 -20.94 -6.54
N ARG A 60 -8.10 -20.69 -7.53
CA ARG A 60 -9.50 -21.13 -7.56
C ARG A 60 -9.80 -21.99 -8.80
N GLY A 61 -8.75 -22.44 -9.50
CA GLY A 61 -8.87 -23.23 -10.73
C GLY A 61 -9.40 -22.43 -11.93
N ALA A 62 -9.42 -21.10 -11.83
CA ALA A 62 -9.93 -20.23 -12.89
C ALA A 62 -8.88 -19.98 -13.98
N ALA A 63 -9.35 -19.56 -15.16
CA ALA A 63 -8.49 -19.34 -16.31
C ALA A 63 -7.62 -18.07 -16.18
N ASP A 64 -8.10 -17.06 -15.46
CA ASP A 64 -7.41 -15.78 -15.26
C ASP A 64 -7.48 -15.33 -13.79
N THR A 65 -6.77 -14.25 -13.49
CA THR A 65 -6.62 -13.72 -12.14
C THR A 65 -7.01 -12.25 -12.07
N PHE A 66 -7.78 -11.88 -11.05
CA PHE A 66 -7.99 -10.49 -10.65
C PHE A 66 -7.01 -10.13 -9.53
N ALA A 67 -6.25 -9.05 -9.73
CA ALA A 67 -5.32 -8.56 -8.74
C ALA A 67 -5.90 -7.38 -7.96
N PHE A 68 -5.63 -7.33 -6.67
CA PHE A 68 -5.99 -6.23 -5.76
C PHE A 68 -4.73 -5.70 -5.09
N ARG A 69 -4.51 -4.40 -5.17
CA ARG A 69 -3.29 -3.73 -4.71
C ARG A 69 -3.55 -2.83 -3.51
N SER A 70 -2.67 -2.93 -2.52
CA SER A 70 -2.46 -1.96 -1.45
C SER A 70 -1.02 -1.49 -1.44
N ASP A 71 -0.80 -0.22 -1.15
CA ASP A 71 0.49 0.32 -0.71
C ASP A 71 0.77 -0.05 0.75
N MET A 72 2.04 0.07 1.17
CA MET A 72 2.49 -0.39 2.51
C MET A 72 3.25 0.67 3.29
N ASP A 73 3.93 1.60 2.62
CA ASP A 73 4.85 2.55 3.23
C ASP A 73 4.13 3.72 3.89
N GLY A 74 4.80 4.32 4.85
CA GLY A 74 4.38 5.54 5.52
C GLY A 74 5.20 6.74 5.06
N LEU A 75 4.93 7.89 5.66
CA LEU A 75 5.56 9.17 5.37
C LEU A 75 6.48 9.62 6.52
N PRO A 76 7.54 10.39 6.23
CA PRO A 76 8.41 11.02 7.24
C PRO A 76 7.72 12.22 7.88
N VAL A 77 6.61 11.98 8.56
CA VAL A 77 5.75 12.99 9.19
C VAL A 77 5.60 12.66 10.68
N THR A 78 5.77 13.65 11.53
CA THR A 78 5.48 13.49 12.96
C THR A 78 3.97 13.51 13.19
N GLU A 79 3.45 12.45 13.77
CA GLU A 79 2.03 12.36 14.09
C GLU A 79 1.65 13.31 15.21
N ALA A 80 0.56 14.07 15.02
CA ALA A 80 0.00 14.99 16.01
C ALA A 80 -1.41 14.58 16.46
N SER A 81 -1.86 13.38 16.10
CA SER A 81 -3.17 12.88 16.55
C SER A 81 -3.15 12.50 18.02
N THR A 82 -4.32 12.41 18.64
CA THR A 82 -4.50 12.08 20.06
C THR A 82 -5.21 10.75 20.25
N CYS A 83 -5.24 9.89 19.21
CA CYS A 83 -5.84 8.57 19.32
C CYS A 83 -4.96 7.64 20.17
N ASP A 84 -5.54 6.57 20.69
CA ASP A 84 -4.88 5.57 21.53
C ASP A 84 -4.01 4.56 20.78
N TYR A 85 -3.90 4.70 19.45
CA TYR A 85 -3.06 3.87 18.55
C TYR A 85 -2.14 4.72 17.66
N VAL A 86 -1.58 5.81 18.20
CA VAL A 86 -0.58 6.65 17.51
C VAL A 86 0.66 5.85 17.12
N SER A 87 1.39 6.36 16.14
CA SER A 87 2.68 5.82 15.69
C SER A 87 3.65 5.66 16.90
N THR A 88 4.27 4.48 16.98
CA THR A 88 5.37 4.21 17.91
C THR A 88 6.75 4.54 17.32
N HIS A 89 6.80 4.95 16.03
CA HIS A 89 7.99 5.32 15.30
C HIS A 89 8.11 6.85 15.20
N PRO A 90 8.92 7.51 16.03
CA PRO A 90 9.05 8.96 16.00
C PRO A 90 9.40 9.50 14.61
N GLY A 91 8.66 10.51 14.15
CA GLY A 91 8.89 11.14 12.84
C GLY A 91 8.35 10.34 11.65
N LYS A 92 7.58 9.26 11.89
CA LYS A 92 6.93 8.48 10.85
C LYS A 92 5.43 8.33 11.13
N MET A 93 4.61 8.35 10.10
CA MET A 93 3.15 8.21 10.19
C MET A 93 2.55 7.64 8.91
N HIS A 94 1.50 6.84 9.03
CA HIS A 94 0.62 6.51 7.90
C HIS A 94 -0.35 7.67 7.60
N ALA A 95 0.20 8.83 7.18
CA ALA A 95 -0.59 10.03 6.94
C ALA A 95 -1.44 9.94 5.66
N CYS A 96 -1.04 9.09 4.70
CA CYS A 96 -1.78 8.85 3.46
C CYS A 96 -2.86 7.75 3.59
N GLY A 97 -2.91 7.03 4.73
CA GLY A 97 -3.94 6.02 4.99
C GLY A 97 -3.60 4.61 4.51
N HIS A 98 -2.34 4.33 4.19
CA HIS A 98 -1.89 3.00 3.72
C HIS A 98 -2.11 1.90 4.76
N ASP A 99 -2.11 2.20 6.05
CA ASP A 99 -2.56 1.33 7.14
C ASP A 99 -3.99 0.82 6.93
N GLY A 100 -4.88 1.70 6.47
CA GLY A 100 -6.26 1.35 6.12
C GLY A 100 -6.35 0.52 4.85
N HIS A 101 -5.52 0.82 3.85
CA HIS A 101 -5.48 0.07 2.60
C HIS A 101 -4.99 -1.37 2.84
N MET A 102 -3.90 -1.55 3.60
CA MET A 102 -3.41 -2.87 4.01
C MET A 102 -4.45 -3.64 4.84
N ALA A 103 -5.10 -2.96 5.79
CA ALA A 103 -6.13 -3.60 6.62
C ALA A 103 -7.33 -4.09 5.81
N MET A 104 -7.76 -3.32 4.79
CA MET A 104 -8.80 -3.76 3.87
C MET A 104 -8.37 -5.01 3.09
N LEU A 105 -7.13 -5.02 2.59
CA LEU A 105 -6.62 -6.14 1.80
C LEU A 105 -6.40 -7.39 2.66
N LEU A 106 -5.93 -7.26 3.92
CA LEU A 106 -5.85 -8.37 4.87
C LEU A 106 -7.23 -8.95 5.21
N SER A 107 -8.20 -8.08 5.54
CA SER A 107 -9.55 -8.56 5.83
C SER A 107 -10.20 -9.23 4.61
N PHE A 108 -9.87 -8.75 3.41
CA PHE A 108 -10.30 -9.37 2.16
C PHE A 108 -9.61 -10.72 1.94
N SER A 109 -8.32 -10.88 2.27
CA SER A 109 -7.62 -12.17 2.17
C SER A 109 -8.28 -13.24 3.05
N GLU A 110 -8.63 -12.89 4.29
CA GLU A 110 -9.32 -13.79 5.20
C GLU A 110 -10.72 -14.18 4.69
N TYR A 111 -11.41 -13.25 4.02
CA TYR A 111 -12.69 -13.55 3.37
C TYR A 111 -12.50 -14.50 2.17
N ILE A 112 -11.56 -14.18 1.26
CA ILE A 112 -11.26 -15.00 0.08
C ILE A 112 -10.88 -16.43 0.47
N ASP A 113 -10.15 -16.63 1.55
CA ASP A 113 -9.79 -17.96 2.04
C ASP A 113 -11.02 -18.84 2.37
N THR A 114 -12.11 -18.22 2.80
CA THR A 114 -13.38 -18.92 3.09
C THR A 114 -14.21 -19.25 1.84
N VAL A 115 -13.99 -18.51 0.73
CA VAL A 115 -14.77 -18.67 -0.52
C VAL A 115 -14.02 -19.61 -1.46
N LYS A 116 -14.57 -20.79 -1.68
CA LYS A 116 -13.90 -21.82 -2.51
C LYS A 116 -14.24 -21.75 -3.99
N GLU A 117 -15.37 -21.17 -4.35
CA GLU A 117 -15.82 -21.06 -5.75
C GLU A 117 -15.83 -19.59 -6.16
N LEU A 118 -14.95 -19.22 -7.08
CA LEU A 118 -14.85 -17.90 -7.69
C LEU A 118 -14.61 -18.07 -9.20
N ASP A 119 -15.11 -17.12 -9.98
CA ASP A 119 -14.93 -17.12 -11.45
C ASP A 119 -13.48 -16.76 -11.86
N HIS A 120 -12.69 -16.19 -10.94
CA HIS A 120 -11.31 -15.76 -11.15
C HIS A 120 -10.43 -16.21 -9.97
N ASN A 121 -9.15 -16.48 -10.25
CA ASN A 121 -8.15 -16.52 -9.19
C ASN A 121 -7.95 -15.12 -8.60
N VAL A 122 -7.40 -15.02 -7.40
CA VAL A 122 -7.17 -13.72 -6.74
C VAL A 122 -5.70 -13.56 -6.41
N LEU A 123 -5.11 -12.43 -6.82
CA LEU A 123 -3.77 -12.01 -6.45
C LEU A 123 -3.84 -10.75 -5.58
N LEU A 124 -3.40 -10.84 -4.35
CA LEU A 124 -3.26 -9.68 -3.47
C LEU A 124 -1.84 -9.16 -3.54
N ILE A 125 -1.66 -7.86 -3.75
CA ILE A 125 -0.36 -7.21 -3.91
C ILE A 125 -0.20 -6.17 -2.82
N PHE A 126 0.71 -6.41 -1.89
CA PHE A 126 1.16 -5.45 -0.90
C PHE A 126 2.44 -4.80 -1.42
N GLN A 127 2.33 -3.55 -1.86
CA GLN A 127 3.38 -2.83 -2.56
C GLN A 127 4.08 -1.82 -1.64
N PRO A 128 5.39 -1.91 -1.39
CA PRO A 128 6.17 -0.86 -0.74
C PRO A 128 6.57 0.26 -1.73
N ALA A 129 7.17 1.33 -1.20
CA ALA A 129 7.72 2.44 -1.98
C ALA A 129 6.70 3.09 -2.95
N GLU A 130 5.50 3.39 -2.44
CA GLU A 130 4.50 4.18 -3.17
C GLU A 130 4.82 5.67 -3.08
N GLU A 131 5.18 6.15 -1.88
CA GLU A 131 5.52 7.55 -1.59
C GLU A 131 6.94 7.92 -2.06
N THR A 132 7.72 6.93 -2.45
CA THR A 132 9.03 7.06 -3.09
C THR A 132 9.00 6.49 -4.50
N LEU A 133 10.12 6.58 -5.25
CA LEU A 133 10.09 6.15 -6.65
C LEU A 133 10.35 4.65 -6.80
N GLY A 134 9.55 4.01 -7.66
CA GLY A 134 9.88 2.74 -8.31
C GLY A 134 9.24 1.49 -7.76
N GLY A 135 8.49 1.51 -6.64
CA GLY A 135 7.87 0.30 -6.09
C GLY A 135 6.92 -0.40 -7.08
N ALA A 136 5.97 0.33 -7.62
CA ALA A 136 5.04 -0.23 -8.61
C ALA A 136 5.74 -0.63 -9.92
N GLU A 137 6.73 0.14 -10.36
CA GLU A 137 7.51 -0.16 -11.57
C GLU A 137 8.27 -1.49 -11.44
N GLU A 138 8.90 -1.72 -10.29
CA GLU A 138 9.61 -2.96 -10.00
C GLU A 138 8.68 -4.16 -9.98
N ILE A 139 7.50 -4.04 -9.37
CA ILE A 139 6.46 -5.08 -9.40
C ILE A 139 6.01 -5.36 -10.83
N CYS A 140 5.77 -4.33 -11.64
CA CYS A 140 5.41 -4.50 -13.05
C CYS A 140 6.50 -5.25 -13.86
N LYS A 141 7.78 -4.96 -13.58
CA LYS A 141 8.93 -5.59 -14.25
C LYS A 141 9.23 -7.01 -13.76
N SER A 142 8.71 -7.41 -12.60
CA SER A 142 8.98 -8.72 -11.99
C SER A 142 8.42 -9.92 -12.80
N GLY A 143 7.48 -9.68 -13.70
CA GLY A 143 6.78 -10.74 -14.44
C GLY A 143 5.61 -11.37 -13.66
N ILE A 144 5.29 -10.89 -12.46
CA ILE A 144 4.24 -11.46 -11.60
C ILE A 144 2.86 -11.51 -12.29
N PHE A 145 2.53 -10.47 -13.05
CA PHE A 145 1.26 -10.40 -13.77
C PHE A 145 1.15 -11.48 -14.87
N THR A 146 2.24 -11.76 -15.55
CA THR A 146 2.30 -12.83 -16.55
C THR A 146 2.28 -14.20 -15.90
N LYS A 147 3.03 -14.37 -14.78
CA LYS A 147 3.09 -15.63 -14.03
C LYS A 147 1.71 -16.12 -13.61
N TYR A 148 0.86 -15.21 -13.13
CA TYR A 148 -0.47 -15.55 -12.63
C TYR A 148 -1.60 -15.23 -13.60
N ASN A 149 -1.31 -14.93 -14.87
CA ASN A 149 -2.30 -14.58 -15.89
C ASN A 149 -3.29 -13.50 -15.42
N VAL A 150 -2.76 -12.38 -14.91
CA VAL A 150 -3.57 -11.27 -14.39
C VAL A 150 -4.25 -10.53 -15.53
N SER A 151 -5.58 -10.50 -15.52
CA SER A 151 -6.41 -9.82 -16.52
C SER A 151 -6.84 -8.41 -16.11
N GLN A 152 -6.99 -8.16 -14.79
CA GLN A 152 -7.39 -6.86 -14.24
C GLN A 152 -6.67 -6.59 -12.91
N VAL A 153 -6.38 -5.30 -12.66
CA VAL A 153 -5.79 -4.82 -11.40
C VAL A 153 -6.70 -3.77 -10.79
N PHE A 154 -7.03 -3.93 -9.52
CA PHE A 154 -7.84 -3.01 -8.73
C PHE A 154 -7.02 -2.40 -7.59
N GLY A 155 -7.23 -1.11 -7.33
CA GLY A 155 -6.69 -0.41 -6.17
C GLY A 155 -7.76 0.50 -5.58
N ILE A 156 -7.75 0.66 -4.26
CA ILE A 156 -8.63 1.59 -3.54
C ILE A 156 -7.73 2.55 -2.77
N HIS A 157 -8.09 3.83 -2.80
CA HIS A 157 -7.43 4.85 -1.98
C HIS A 157 -8.45 5.53 -1.07
N LEU A 158 -8.13 5.69 0.22
CA LEU A 158 -8.92 6.46 1.16
C LEU A 158 -8.88 7.95 0.76
N TRP A 159 -10.05 8.60 0.69
CA TRP A 159 -10.16 9.99 0.26
C TRP A 159 -10.92 10.83 1.28
N PRO A 160 -10.25 11.75 2.01
CA PRO A 160 -10.86 12.45 3.14
C PRO A 160 -11.99 13.42 2.75
N PHE A 161 -12.09 13.79 1.47
CA PHE A 161 -13.10 14.73 0.99
C PHE A 161 -14.37 14.05 0.48
N LEU A 162 -14.44 12.72 0.46
CA LEU A 162 -15.67 11.99 0.17
C LEU A 162 -16.48 11.74 1.44
N PRO A 163 -17.80 11.82 1.38
CA PRO A 163 -18.66 11.42 2.49
C PRO A 163 -18.41 9.96 2.89
N LYS A 164 -18.51 9.65 4.17
CA LYS A 164 -18.36 8.28 4.70
C LYS A 164 -19.31 7.32 3.98
N GLY A 165 -18.77 6.19 3.52
CA GLY A 165 -19.52 5.13 2.83
C GLY A 165 -19.71 5.37 1.32
N VAL A 166 -19.15 6.45 0.76
CA VAL A 166 -19.15 6.68 -0.68
C VAL A 166 -17.91 6.07 -1.31
N ILE A 167 -18.12 5.29 -2.38
CA ILE A 167 -17.08 4.81 -3.29
C ILE A 167 -17.23 5.58 -4.61
N SER A 168 -16.13 6.14 -5.11
CA SER A 168 -16.12 6.91 -6.35
C SER A 168 -15.11 6.36 -7.34
N SER A 169 -15.47 6.36 -8.62
CA SER A 169 -14.60 6.01 -9.73
C SER A 169 -15.03 6.76 -10.98
N ARG A 170 -14.19 6.79 -11.99
CA ARG A 170 -14.53 7.35 -13.32
C ARG A 170 -13.78 6.62 -14.42
N PRO A 171 -14.29 6.58 -15.66
CA PRO A 171 -13.57 6.07 -16.80
C PRO A 171 -12.39 6.98 -17.17
N GLY A 172 -11.34 6.41 -17.76
CA GLY A 172 -10.14 7.12 -18.22
C GLY A 172 -9.16 7.45 -17.08
N ALA A 173 -8.32 8.46 -17.29
CA ALA A 173 -7.32 8.87 -16.32
C ALA A 173 -7.96 9.34 -15.01
N PHE A 174 -7.61 8.70 -13.90
CA PHE A 174 -8.20 8.94 -12.58
C PHE A 174 -7.24 9.67 -11.64
N MET A 175 -5.97 9.26 -11.61
CA MET A 175 -4.92 9.89 -10.80
C MET A 175 -3.96 10.71 -11.67
N PRO A 176 -3.36 11.80 -11.15
CA PRO A 176 -2.32 12.54 -11.84
C PRO A 176 -1.04 11.70 -11.98
N LYS A 177 -0.22 12.03 -12.98
CA LYS A 177 1.15 11.53 -13.06
C LYS A 177 2.01 12.30 -12.06
N SER A 178 2.77 11.58 -11.25
CA SER A 178 3.77 12.12 -10.35
C SER A 178 5.15 12.16 -11.02
N ALA A 179 5.96 13.16 -10.71
CA ALA A 179 7.36 13.28 -11.12
C ALA A 179 8.13 14.04 -10.06
N GLU A 180 9.38 13.65 -9.84
CA GLU A 180 10.33 14.37 -9.00
C GLU A 180 11.33 15.13 -9.89
N ILE A 181 11.60 16.38 -9.53
CA ILE A 181 12.60 17.22 -10.19
C ILE A 181 13.56 17.73 -9.14
N ASN A 182 14.81 17.30 -9.22
CA ASN A 182 15.90 17.79 -8.37
C ASN A 182 16.69 18.83 -9.14
N VAL A 183 16.90 20.02 -8.55
CA VAL A 183 17.68 21.11 -9.15
C VAL A 183 18.81 21.48 -8.21
N ASP A 184 20.03 21.20 -8.63
CA ASP A 184 21.24 21.60 -7.92
C ASP A 184 21.78 22.91 -8.51
N ILE A 185 21.85 23.98 -7.68
CA ILE A 185 22.37 25.25 -8.06
C ILE A 185 23.76 25.43 -7.42
N ASN A 186 24.80 25.34 -8.24
CA ASN A 186 26.19 25.56 -7.80
C ASN A 186 26.63 26.99 -8.11
N GLY A 187 26.87 27.76 -7.08
CA GLY A 187 27.31 29.14 -7.18
C GLY A 187 28.41 29.47 -6.16
N LYS A 188 28.92 30.67 -6.18
CA LYS A 188 29.84 31.21 -5.16
C LYS A 188 29.18 32.32 -4.35
N ALA A 189 29.66 32.53 -3.14
CA ALA A 189 29.17 33.62 -2.30
C ALA A 189 29.46 34.97 -2.93
N ALA A 190 28.48 35.86 -2.97
CA ALA A 190 28.61 37.24 -3.40
C ALA A 190 27.90 38.19 -2.44
N HIS A 191 28.28 39.46 -2.46
CA HIS A 191 27.57 40.47 -1.67
C HIS A 191 26.16 40.69 -2.21
N GLY A 192 25.17 40.90 -1.32
CA GLY A 192 23.75 41.06 -1.72
C GLY A 192 23.49 42.22 -2.69
N THR A 193 24.40 43.22 -2.80
CA THR A 193 24.30 44.29 -3.77
C THR A 193 24.94 43.99 -5.13
N ALA A 194 25.65 42.84 -5.24
CA ALA A 194 26.33 42.40 -6.45
C ALA A 194 26.03 40.91 -6.73
N PRO A 195 24.74 40.50 -6.84
CA PRO A 195 24.35 39.07 -6.95
C PRO A 195 24.88 38.39 -8.22
N TYR A 196 25.18 39.17 -9.27
CA TYR A 196 25.79 38.71 -10.52
C TYR A 196 27.21 38.17 -10.37
N GLU A 197 27.92 38.48 -9.26
CA GLU A 197 29.26 37.96 -8.95
C GLU A 197 29.19 36.55 -8.32
N GLY A 198 28.00 36.11 -7.90
CA GLY A 198 27.75 34.82 -7.24
C GLY A 198 27.42 33.65 -8.16
N LEU A 199 27.18 33.89 -9.43
CA LEU A 199 26.85 32.87 -10.43
C LEU A 199 28.08 32.32 -11.12
#